data_0749d50ea3bf6b5dbf9a675e8839e1b0
#
_entry.id   0749d50ea3bf6b5dbf9a675e8839e1b0
#
_cell.length_a   1.000
_cell.length_b   1.000
_cell.length_c   1.000
_cell.angle_alpha   90.00
_cell.angle_beta   90.00
_cell.angle_gamma   90.00
#
_symmetry.space_group_name_H-M   'P 1'
#
loop_
_entity.id
_entity.type
_entity.pdbx_description
1 polymer ?
#
loop_
_entity_poly.entity_id
_entity_poly.type
_entity_poly.pdbx_seq_one_letter_code
_entity_poly.pdbx_strand_id
1 'polypeptide(L)'
;HKELAGGSPDPAERLELAKLAFADIPNAEVSDIEILREGKSYSADTLEQLMQLYPGAEFTFVMGSDMLFSFEEWYRFRFLLENMTLGVFCRSEGEDARIMEHADYLKRQYGAKCVFINHEPKPMSSSDIRDMLPNRRGASYLPESVYARIIKNGDYDAKPELYWLRDKAYAMLSP
;
A
#
# COMPACT_ATOMS: atom_id res chain seq x y z
N HIS A 1 7.70 -0.91 -11.01
CA HIS A 1 8.98 -1.62 -11.27
C HIS A 1 9.29 -2.70 -10.23
N LYS A 2 8.45 -2.84 -9.21
CA LYS A 2 8.61 -3.90 -8.23
C LYS A 2 7.89 -5.15 -8.76
N GLU A 3 8.62 -6.25 -8.96
CA GLU A 3 8.02 -7.52 -9.29
C GLU A 3 7.06 -7.95 -8.19
N LEU A 4 5.85 -8.37 -8.58
CA LEU A 4 4.87 -8.85 -7.62
C LEU A 4 5.31 -10.24 -7.13
N ALA A 5 5.09 -10.51 -5.84
CA ALA A 5 5.30 -11.84 -5.29
C ALA A 5 4.43 -12.87 -6.03
N GLY A 6 4.90 -14.11 -6.12
CA GLY A 6 4.10 -15.21 -6.65
C GLY A 6 2.74 -15.31 -5.94
N GLY A 7 1.72 -15.74 -6.65
CA GLY A 7 0.34 -15.84 -6.13
C GLY A 7 -0.36 -14.49 -5.90
N SER A 8 0.27 -13.36 -6.26
CA SER A 8 -0.38 -12.05 -6.16
C SER A 8 -1.55 -11.95 -7.11
N PRO A 9 -2.72 -11.44 -6.66
CA PRO A 9 -3.88 -11.26 -7.52
C PRO A 9 -3.63 -10.19 -8.59
N ASP A 10 -4.45 -10.20 -9.62
CA ASP A 10 -4.39 -9.21 -10.69
C ASP A 10 -4.69 -7.78 -10.18
N PRO A 11 -4.46 -6.73 -10.99
CA PRO A 11 -4.69 -5.35 -10.57
C PRO A 11 -6.15 -5.06 -10.17
N ALA A 12 -7.13 -5.66 -10.83
CA ALA A 12 -8.54 -5.44 -10.53
C ALA A 12 -8.90 -6.03 -9.16
N GLU A 13 -8.43 -7.26 -8.86
CA GLU A 13 -8.66 -7.86 -7.55
C GLU A 13 -7.93 -7.11 -6.43
N ARG A 14 -6.70 -6.62 -6.67
CA ARG A 14 -6.01 -5.76 -5.69
C ARG A 14 -6.78 -4.47 -5.39
N LEU A 15 -7.42 -3.87 -6.41
CA LEU A 15 -8.29 -2.71 -6.23
C LEU A 15 -9.49 -3.05 -5.33
N GLU A 16 -10.13 -4.19 -5.57
CA GLU A 16 -11.26 -4.64 -4.75
C GLU A 16 -10.85 -4.93 -3.31
N LEU A 17 -9.68 -5.54 -3.09
CA LEU A 17 -9.13 -5.72 -1.74
C LEU A 17 -8.84 -4.38 -1.05
N ALA A 18 -8.32 -3.39 -1.79
CA ALA A 18 -8.12 -2.04 -1.26
C ALA A 18 -9.47 -1.38 -0.90
N LYS A 19 -10.49 -1.46 -1.76
CA LYS A 19 -11.84 -0.95 -1.46
C LYS A 19 -12.42 -1.56 -0.18
N LEU A 20 -12.26 -2.87 0.00
CA LEU A 20 -12.69 -3.54 1.23
C LEU A 20 -11.88 -3.06 2.46
N ALA A 21 -10.58 -2.85 2.31
CA ALA A 21 -9.73 -2.40 3.41
C ALA A 21 -10.08 -0.99 3.91
N PHE A 22 -10.54 -0.13 3.03
CA PHE A 22 -10.83 1.28 3.32
C PHE A 22 -12.33 1.58 3.44
N ALA A 23 -13.22 0.57 3.31
CA ALA A 23 -14.67 0.76 3.27
C ALA A 23 -15.24 1.50 4.50
N ASP A 24 -14.69 1.25 5.68
CA ASP A 24 -15.15 1.83 6.94
C ASP A 24 -14.32 3.04 7.41
N ILE A 25 -13.38 3.51 6.58
CA ILE A 25 -12.54 4.65 6.91
C ILE A 25 -13.19 5.94 6.38
N PRO A 26 -13.64 6.85 7.24
CA PRO A 26 -14.25 8.11 6.80
C PRO A 26 -13.28 8.93 5.95
N ASN A 27 -13.79 9.56 4.90
CA ASN A 27 -13.02 10.42 3.97
C ASN A 27 -11.86 9.70 3.26
N ALA A 28 -11.88 8.36 3.19
CA ALA A 28 -10.96 7.60 2.37
C ALA A 28 -11.64 7.22 1.04
N GLU A 29 -10.92 7.39 -0.04
CA GLU A 29 -11.33 6.98 -1.39
C GLU A 29 -10.25 6.09 -2.00
N VAL A 30 -10.67 5.01 -2.65
CA VAL A 30 -9.78 4.12 -3.39
C VAL A 30 -9.96 4.39 -4.88
N SER A 31 -8.90 4.89 -5.50
CA SER A 31 -8.91 5.27 -6.92
C SER A 31 -8.22 4.23 -7.78
N ASP A 32 -8.72 4.03 -8.97
CA ASP A 32 -8.15 3.18 -10.03
C ASP A 32 -7.25 3.96 -11.01
N ILE A 33 -6.96 5.22 -10.73
CA ILE A 33 -6.23 6.16 -11.58
C ILE A 33 -4.91 5.60 -12.13
N GLU A 34 -4.22 4.77 -11.33
CA GLU A 34 -2.97 4.13 -11.76
C GLU A 34 -3.20 2.85 -12.56
N ILE A 35 -4.31 2.15 -12.33
CA ILE A 35 -4.67 0.91 -13.03
C ILE A 35 -5.13 1.21 -14.46
N LEU A 36 -5.84 2.33 -14.65
CA LEU A 36 -6.33 2.78 -15.95
C LEU A 36 -5.22 3.32 -16.85
N ARG A 37 -4.03 3.58 -16.31
CA ARG A 37 -2.89 4.09 -17.07
C ARG A 37 -2.12 2.92 -17.68
N GLU A 38 -1.84 2.99 -18.97
CA GLU A 38 -0.97 2.02 -19.64
C GLU A 38 0.50 2.20 -19.22
N GLY A 39 1.20 1.11 -19.02
CA GLY A 39 2.63 1.09 -18.71
C GLY A 39 2.96 1.25 -17.23
N LYS A 40 4.13 1.82 -16.94
CA LYS A 40 4.60 2.02 -15.56
C LYS A 40 3.89 3.21 -14.92
N SER A 41 3.35 3.04 -13.73
CA SER A 41 2.80 4.14 -12.93
C SER A 41 3.90 4.79 -12.08
N TYR A 42 4.07 6.09 -12.27
CA TYR A 42 4.96 6.91 -11.45
C TYR A 42 4.14 7.87 -10.60
N SER A 43 4.55 8.06 -9.35
CA SER A 43 3.87 8.98 -8.42
C SER A 43 3.77 10.41 -8.97
N ALA A 44 4.76 10.84 -9.78
CA ALA A 44 4.73 12.16 -10.43
C ALA A 44 3.57 12.30 -11.42
N ASP A 45 3.31 11.27 -12.23
CA ASP A 45 2.23 11.29 -13.19
C ASP A 45 0.87 11.19 -12.50
N THR A 46 0.80 10.46 -11.39
CA THR A 46 -0.40 10.37 -10.55
C THR A 46 -0.69 11.71 -9.88
N LEU A 47 0.31 12.38 -9.32
CA LEU A 47 0.15 13.71 -8.73
C LEU A 47 -0.31 14.72 -9.78
N GLU A 48 0.27 14.71 -10.98
CA GLU A 48 -0.09 15.62 -12.06
C GLU A 48 -1.57 15.47 -12.48
N GLN A 49 -2.07 14.23 -12.55
CA GLN A 49 -3.49 13.96 -12.80
C GLN A 49 -4.37 14.42 -11.64
N LEU A 50 -3.97 14.15 -10.39
CA LEU A 50 -4.72 14.59 -9.21
C LEU A 50 -4.81 16.13 -9.13
N MET A 51 -3.75 16.84 -9.47
CA MET A 51 -3.77 18.32 -9.54
C MET A 51 -4.76 18.85 -10.58
N GLN A 52 -4.97 18.13 -11.68
CA GLN A 52 -5.98 18.48 -12.68
C GLN A 52 -7.41 18.18 -12.19
N LEU A 53 -7.60 17.07 -11.49
CA LEU A 53 -8.89 16.65 -10.95
C LEU A 53 -9.33 17.51 -9.74
N TYR A 54 -8.37 17.97 -8.93
CA TYR A 54 -8.61 18.74 -7.71
C TYR A 54 -7.82 20.06 -7.73
N PRO A 55 -8.22 21.04 -8.57
CA PRO A 55 -7.52 22.31 -8.68
C PRO A 55 -7.50 23.06 -7.35
N GLY A 56 -6.33 23.49 -6.90
CA GLY A 56 -6.14 24.21 -5.65
C GLY A 56 -6.05 23.34 -4.40
N ALA A 57 -6.12 22.03 -4.51
CA ALA A 57 -5.88 21.12 -3.39
C ALA A 57 -4.41 21.11 -2.97
N GLU A 58 -4.18 20.98 -1.67
CA GLU A 58 -2.86 20.70 -1.11
C GLU A 58 -2.69 19.20 -0.98
N PHE A 59 -1.60 18.67 -1.55
CA PHE A 59 -1.32 17.24 -1.53
C PHE A 59 -0.28 16.89 -0.46
N THR A 60 -0.53 15.81 0.26
CA THR A 60 0.44 15.18 1.17
C THR A 60 0.63 13.72 0.78
N PHE A 61 1.87 13.35 0.47
CA PHE A 61 2.22 11.95 0.20
C PHE A 61 2.73 11.29 1.47
N VAL A 62 2.00 10.27 1.93
CA VAL A 62 2.34 9.54 3.16
C VAL A 62 3.28 8.37 2.83
N MET A 63 4.43 8.30 3.52
CA MET A 63 5.46 7.30 3.26
C MET A 63 6.19 6.84 4.51
N GLY A 64 6.82 5.67 4.44
CA GLY A 64 7.77 5.23 5.45
C GLY A 64 9.16 5.86 5.28
N SER A 65 9.96 5.82 6.33
CA SER A 65 11.32 6.37 6.35
C SER A 65 12.24 5.79 5.26
N ASP A 66 12.09 4.52 4.93
CA ASP A 66 12.84 3.85 3.86
C ASP A 66 12.65 4.52 2.49
N MET A 67 11.43 4.98 2.21
CA MET A 67 11.11 5.69 0.96
C MET A 67 11.66 7.11 0.95
N LEU A 68 11.70 7.78 2.10
CA LEU A 68 12.29 9.12 2.21
C LEU A 68 13.78 9.11 1.86
N PHE A 69 14.54 8.12 2.33
CA PHE A 69 15.99 8.02 2.08
C PHE A 69 16.35 7.77 0.62
N SER A 70 15.44 7.22 -0.18
CA SER A 70 15.62 6.98 -1.62
C SER A 70 14.82 7.94 -2.50
N PHE A 71 14.23 8.99 -1.94
CA PHE A 71 13.28 9.84 -2.65
C PHE A 71 13.89 10.56 -3.87
N GLU A 72 15.17 10.91 -3.81
CA GLU A 72 15.88 11.57 -4.91
C GLU A 72 16.07 10.67 -6.16
N GLU A 73 15.87 9.35 -6.00
CA GLU A 73 15.90 8.39 -7.11
C GLU A 73 14.55 8.29 -7.85
N TRP A 74 13.51 8.93 -7.31
CA TRP A 74 12.18 8.85 -7.88
C TRP A 74 12.06 9.66 -9.16
N TYR A 75 11.30 9.12 -10.12
CA TYR A 75 11.02 9.82 -11.37
C TYR A 75 10.39 11.19 -11.11
N ARG A 76 11.00 12.24 -11.64
CA ARG A 76 10.58 13.64 -11.45
C ARG A 76 10.48 14.06 -9.98
N PHE A 77 11.37 13.60 -9.11
CA PHE A 77 11.30 13.86 -7.67
C PHE A 77 11.23 15.35 -7.32
N ARG A 78 11.90 16.23 -8.10
CA ARG A 78 11.82 17.69 -7.88
C ARG A 78 10.41 18.22 -8.07
N PHE A 79 9.71 17.78 -9.12
CA PHE A 79 8.30 18.11 -9.34
C PHE A 79 7.42 17.66 -8.16
N LEU A 80 7.68 16.48 -7.60
CA LEU A 80 6.98 15.99 -6.42
C LEU A 80 7.22 16.90 -5.22
N LEU A 81 8.48 17.27 -4.94
CA LEU A 81 8.83 18.15 -3.80
C LEU A 81 8.25 19.56 -3.93
N GLU A 82 8.10 20.09 -5.13
CA GLU A 82 7.52 21.39 -5.40
C GLU A 82 6.00 21.43 -5.18
N ASN A 83 5.30 20.31 -5.40
CA ASN A 83 3.84 20.27 -5.50
C ASN A 83 3.16 19.49 -4.37
N MET A 84 3.91 18.86 -3.45
CA MET A 84 3.33 18.15 -2.33
C MET A 84 4.16 18.26 -1.04
N THR A 85 3.53 17.94 0.06
CA THR A 85 4.18 17.74 1.36
C THR A 85 4.48 16.25 1.55
N LEU A 86 5.65 15.91 2.10
CA LEU A 86 5.99 14.54 2.48
C LEU A 86 5.54 14.28 3.91
N GLY A 87 4.58 13.38 4.08
CA GLY A 87 4.14 12.87 5.39
C GLY A 87 4.95 11.62 5.74
N VAL A 88 5.90 11.73 6.66
CA VAL A 88 6.85 10.66 6.95
C VAL A 88 6.55 10.02 8.30
N PHE A 89 6.47 8.70 8.33
CA PHE A 89 6.41 7.94 9.56
C PHE A 89 7.64 7.04 9.72
N CYS A 90 8.09 6.88 10.97
CA CYS A 90 9.20 6.02 11.32
C CYS A 90 8.81 4.55 11.16
N ARG A 91 9.66 3.73 10.54
CA ARG A 91 9.44 2.28 10.43
C ARG A 91 10.15 1.48 11.51
N SER A 92 11.19 2.03 12.10
CA SER A 92 12.02 1.36 13.09
C SER A 92 12.32 2.28 14.25
N GLU A 93 12.40 1.74 15.45
CA GLU A 93 12.79 2.51 16.63
C GLU A 93 14.20 3.11 16.45
N GLY A 94 14.37 4.35 16.87
CA GLY A 94 15.66 5.05 16.85
C GLY A 94 16.07 5.67 15.50
N GLU A 95 15.20 5.66 14.47
CA GLU A 95 15.47 6.32 13.19
C GLU A 95 15.16 7.82 13.16
N ASP A 96 14.54 8.37 14.20
CA ASP A 96 14.02 9.75 14.21
C ASP A 96 15.07 10.78 13.84
N ALA A 97 16.28 10.68 14.42
CA ALA A 97 17.36 11.63 14.15
C ALA A 97 17.80 11.61 12.68
N ARG A 98 17.90 10.42 12.07
CA ARG A 98 18.27 10.26 10.67
C ARG A 98 17.18 10.78 9.72
N ILE A 99 15.92 10.53 10.07
CA ILE A 99 14.77 11.02 9.31
C ILE A 99 14.75 12.55 9.32
N MET A 100 14.92 13.16 10.49
CA MET A 100 14.97 14.62 10.64
C MET A 100 16.13 15.24 9.87
N GLU A 101 17.34 14.66 9.98
CA GLU A 101 18.53 15.12 9.26
C GLU A 101 18.32 15.07 7.73
N HIS A 102 17.76 13.97 7.21
CA HIS A 102 17.50 13.83 5.80
C HIS A 102 16.37 14.75 5.29
N ALA A 103 15.31 14.92 6.07
CA ALA A 103 14.25 15.88 5.76
C ALA A 103 14.77 17.33 5.74
N ASP A 104 15.65 17.71 6.69
CA ASP A 104 16.32 19.01 6.70
C ASP A 104 17.25 19.18 5.50
N TYR A 105 17.93 18.13 5.08
CA TYR A 105 18.71 18.13 3.84
C TYR A 105 17.81 18.39 2.62
N LEU A 106 16.72 17.64 2.44
CA LEU A 106 15.78 17.84 1.32
C LEU A 106 15.17 19.25 1.35
N LYS A 107 14.86 19.79 2.53
CA LYS A 107 14.35 21.15 2.68
C LYS A 107 15.38 22.18 2.23
N ARG A 108 16.65 22.04 2.66
CA ARG A 108 17.73 23.00 2.29
C ARG A 108 18.09 22.94 0.82
N GLN A 109 18.14 21.74 0.23
CA GLN A 109 18.57 21.55 -1.14
C GLN A 109 17.47 21.80 -2.17
N TYR A 110 16.22 21.46 -1.84
CA TYR A 110 15.12 21.42 -2.81
C TYR A 110 13.86 22.16 -2.34
N GLY A 111 13.87 22.77 -1.16
CA GLY A 111 12.70 23.45 -0.60
C GLY A 111 11.58 22.51 -0.15
N ALA A 112 11.87 21.21 0.05
CA ALA A 112 10.89 20.21 0.43
C ALA A 112 10.11 20.58 1.69
N LYS A 113 8.81 20.25 1.71
CA LYS A 113 7.96 20.34 2.89
C LYS A 113 7.81 18.95 3.46
N CYS A 114 8.21 18.74 4.73
CA CYS A 114 8.08 17.48 5.43
C CYS A 114 7.29 17.66 6.72
N VAL A 115 6.38 16.75 7.01
CA VAL A 115 5.66 16.61 8.28
C VAL A 115 5.92 15.22 8.82
N PHE A 116 6.12 15.11 10.13
CA PHE A 116 6.36 13.82 10.77
C PHE A 116 5.07 13.32 11.40
N ILE A 117 4.71 12.09 11.06
CA ILE A 117 3.52 11.42 11.57
C ILE A 117 3.94 10.59 12.77
N ASN A 118 3.43 10.99 13.96
CA ASN A 118 3.68 10.22 15.18
C ASN A 118 2.94 8.88 15.09
N HIS A 119 3.68 7.80 15.10
CA HIS A 119 3.17 6.44 14.98
C HIS A 119 4.09 5.48 15.73
N GLU A 120 3.51 4.53 16.46
CA GLU A 120 4.26 3.41 17.01
C GLU A 120 4.52 2.39 15.89
N PRO A 121 5.79 2.13 15.53
CA PRO A 121 6.11 1.17 14.48
C PRO A 121 5.60 -0.21 14.83
N LYS A 122 4.81 -0.82 13.93
CA LYS A 122 4.49 -2.24 14.05
C LYS A 122 5.55 -3.02 13.27
N PRO A 123 6.24 -3.99 13.91
CA PRO A 123 7.29 -4.77 13.26
C PRO A 123 6.68 -5.83 12.32
N MET A 124 5.93 -5.37 11.32
CA MET A 124 5.23 -6.22 10.37
C MET A 124 5.26 -5.58 8.97
N SER A 125 5.83 -6.27 8.02
CA SER A 125 5.83 -5.85 6.62
C SER A 125 4.71 -6.52 5.83
N SER A 126 4.38 -5.95 4.66
CA SER A 126 3.45 -6.60 3.72
C SER A 126 3.95 -7.97 3.25
N SER A 127 5.26 -8.19 3.22
CA SER A 127 5.84 -9.49 2.87
C SER A 127 5.57 -10.50 3.97
N ASP A 128 5.79 -10.12 5.25
CA ASP A 128 5.50 -11.02 6.38
C ASP A 128 4.04 -11.47 6.39
N ILE A 129 3.10 -10.55 6.12
CA ILE A 129 1.68 -10.90 6.05
C ILE A 129 1.43 -11.87 4.89
N ARG A 130 1.98 -11.62 3.68
CA ARG A 130 1.81 -12.51 2.54
C ARG A 130 2.36 -13.92 2.80
N ASP A 131 3.49 -14.03 3.48
CA ASP A 131 4.10 -15.31 3.84
C ASP A 131 3.28 -16.12 4.86
N MET A 132 2.39 -15.46 5.60
CA MET A 132 1.46 -16.10 6.54
C MET A 132 0.21 -16.67 5.85
N LEU A 133 -0.24 -16.08 4.74
CA LEU A 133 -1.52 -16.39 4.10
C LEU A 133 -1.64 -17.84 3.59
N PRO A 134 -0.60 -18.48 2.99
CA PRO A 134 -0.66 -19.88 2.58
C PRO A 134 -1.01 -20.84 3.73
N ASN A 135 -0.64 -20.46 4.96
CA ASN A 135 -0.91 -21.23 6.17
C ASN A 135 -2.12 -20.70 6.97
N ARG A 136 -2.94 -19.83 6.36
CA ARG A 136 -4.12 -19.19 6.97
C ARG A 136 -3.81 -18.41 8.25
N ARG A 137 -2.63 -17.86 8.34
CA ARG A 137 -2.23 -16.92 9.38
C ARG A 137 -2.38 -15.50 8.86
N GLY A 138 -2.27 -14.53 9.75
CA GLY A 138 -2.30 -13.11 9.36
C GLY A 138 -3.68 -12.44 9.45
N ALA A 139 -4.74 -13.17 9.85
CA ALA A 139 -6.09 -12.60 10.01
C ALA A 139 -6.14 -11.39 10.95
N SER A 140 -5.32 -11.36 12.00
CA SER A 140 -5.26 -10.25 12.96
C SER A 140 -4.62 -8.97 12.41
N TYR A 141 -3.99 -9.04 11.24
CA TYR A 141 -3.33 -7.90 10.59
C TYR A 141 -4.14 -7.31 9.43
N LEU A 142 -5.26 -7.93 9.09
CA LEU A 142 -6.12 -7.54 7.98
C LEU A 142 -7.55 -7.30 8.46
N PRO A 143 -8.31 -6.38 7.83
CA PRO A 143 -9.75 -6.34 8.01
C PRO A 143 -10.37 -7.71 7.68
N GLU A 144 -11.40 -8.10 8.43
CA GLU A 144 -12.06 -9.40 8.28
C GLU A 144 -12.54 -9.64 6.85
N SER A 145 -13.13 -8.63 6.22
CA SER A 145 -13.61 -8.68 4.83
C SER A 145 -12.51 -8.95 3.82
N VAL A 146 -11.33 -8.32 4.03
CA VAL A 146 -10.15 -8.52 3.17
C VAL A 146 -9.62 -9.94 3.34
N TYR A 147 -9.43 -10.39 4.58
CA TYR A 147 -8.94 -11.73 4.85
C TYR A 147 -9.87 -12.81 4.28
N ALA A 148 -11.18 -12.69 4.51
CA ALA A 148 -12.18 -13.60 3.98
C ALA A 148 -12.15 -13.69 2.45
N ARG A 149 -11.99 -12.56 1.75
CA ARG A 149 -11.90 -12.52 0.30
C ARG A 149 -10.64 -13.19 -0.22
N ILE A 150 -9.48 -12.91 0.39
CA ILE A 150 -8.20 -13.55 0.06
C ILE A 150 -8.31 -15.08 0.17
N ILE A 151 -8.85 -15.58 1.29
CA ILE A 151 -9.03 -17.03 1.51
C ILE A 151 -10.00 -17.63 0.50
N LYS A 152 -11.11 -16.95 0.22
CA LYS A 152 -12.11 -17.42 -0.76
C LYS A 152 -11.54 -17.54 -2.17
N ASN A 153 -10.75 -16.58 -2.60
CA ASN A 153 -10.19 -16.53 -3.96
C ASN A 153 -8.91 -17.37 -4.09
N GLY A 154 -8.23 -17.68 -2.99
CA GLY A 154 -6.91 -18.31 -3.00
C GLY A 154 -5.78 -17.33 -3.35
N ASP A 155 -6.00 -16.04 -3.19
CA ASP A 155 -5.00 -15.02 -3.44
C ASP A 155 -3.79 -15.19 -2.52
N TYR A 156 -2.59 -14.84 -3.02
CA TYR A 156 -1.32 -15.00 -2.31
C TYR A 156 -1.07 -16.45 -1.86
N ASP A 157 -1.47 -17.41 -2.69
CA ASP A 157 -1.36 -18.85 -2.43
C ASP A 157 -2.12 -19.31 -1.16
N ALA A 158 -3.08 -18.51 -0.69
CA ALA A 158 -3.91 -18.85 0.44
C ALA A 158 -4.77 -20.08 0.11
N LYS A 159 -4.75 -21.08 0.99
CA LYS A 159 -5.56 -22.27 0.80
C LYS A 159 -7.03 -22.00 1.13
N PRO A 160 -8.00 -22.45 0.30
CA PRO A 160 -9.41 -22.30 0.61
C PRO A 160 -9.79 -23.03 1.91
N GLU A 161 -10.88 -22.63 2.53
CA GLU A 161 -11.32 -23.26 3.79
C GLU A 161 -11.68 -24.75 3.62
N LEU A 162 -11.28 -25.56 4.57
CA LEU A 162 -11.44 -27.02 4.51
C LEU A 162 -12.89 -27.50 4.41
N TYR A 163 -13.86 -26.76 4.97
CA TYR A 163 -15.27 -27.14 4.86
C TYR A 163 -15.82 -26.98 3.44
N TRP A 164 -15.30 -26.06 2.62
CA TRP A 164 -15.59 -25.97 1.19
C TRP A 164 -15.16 -27.22 0.43
N LEU A 165 -14.03 -27.80 0.81
CA LEU A 165 -13.57 -29.09 0.27
C LEU A 165 -14.45 -30.24 0.77
N ARG A 166 -14.96 -30.14 2.01
CA ARG A 166 -15.86 -31.12 2.62
C ARG A 166 -17.20 -31.16 1.90
N ASP A 167 -17.80 -30.00 1.59
CA ASP A 167 -19.08 -29.92 0.88
C ASP A 167 -18.97 -30.40 -0.57
N LYS A 168 -17.85 -30.10 -1.26
CA LYS A 168 -17.56 -30.68 -2.59
C LYS A 168 -17.34 -32.21 -2.52
N ALA A 169 -16.66 -32.69 -1.49
CA ALA A 169 -16.44 -34.12 -1.32
C ALA A 169 -17.76 -34.85 -0.99
N TYR A 170 -18.65 -34.27 -0.21
CA TYR A 170 -19.98 -34.82 0.06
C TYR A 170 -20.87 -34.81 -1.19
N ALA A 171 -20.83 -33.76 -1.99
CA ALA A 171 -21.56 -33.68 -3.26
C ALA A 171 -21.09 -34.69 -4.31
N MET A 172 -19.83 -35.16 -4.21
CA MET A 172 -19.30 -36.22 -5.07
C MET A 172 -19.57 -37.66 -4.56
N LEU A 173 -19.95 -37.80 -3.31
CA LEU A 173 -20.18 -39.09 -2.64
C LEU A 173 -21.68 -39.39 -2.41
N SER A 174 -22.57 -38.49 -2.78
CA SER A 174 -24.02 -38.75 -2.74
C SER A 174 -24.46 -39.45 -4.02
N PRO A 175 -25.13 -40.61 -3.95
CA PRO A 175 -25.56 -41.38 -5.12
C PRO A 175 -26.62 -40.68 -5.94
#